data_2029c11a6a6ba4d96caca3d4ceeebec6
#
_entry.id   2029c11a6a6ba4d96caca3d4ceeebec6
#
_cell.length_a   1.000
_cell.length_b   1.000
_cell.length_c   1.000
_cell.angle_alpha   90.00
_cell.angle_beta   90.00
_cell.angle_gamma   90.00
#
_symmetry.space_group_name_H-M   'P 1'
#
loop_
_entity.id
_entity.type
_entity.pdbx_description
1 polymer ?
#
loop_
_entity_poly.entity_id
_entity_poly.type
_entity_poly.pdbx_seq_one_letter_code
_entity_poly.pdbx_strand_id
1 'polypeptide(L)'
;MARSRGGCLNCKARKRKCDQGRPECQACSQRGMRCQGYSTPLRWVNGVASRGRFAGASIPDASFVQPPTLPYPQQQQQPQYPPSAAGSNPDMSIDSENSLSGVTSNHDPSSTESSAFSPRSATGVPDPSDRIFKRCHYSFSSFHITDLVMRNGLNHLYTTEASSWIKPFFEEMALQSPALVMIAGAIQGYMDDGMSVKSMEYVDLALQAFRQELNTRYERFHVATVCAGLLVCSLCLLQAKEWTMYLELMVNIYDLRNKLKTPGQIPIDNLYHQHILEVLGVMDLPSMVIGRAKPPIGVWKLLRRLQADTQSGRADGIEVVSGVPRSLLDIFAGLVDNDPEYTESRFWAWPGDIGESLHVHLWESWRLAGILEVRRRQRMERKARGIIDLYDETPKNFPGTEVVLCRLIAAIDALLKAYEEPRNQHLLVHNGLTYPVINAGLEVPLLKLHPTWKRTMEDVKKSFATDTVELIKVMFELIDAAWEDGTSTFDIEKVARERNIELAIF
;
A
#
# COMPACT_ATOMS: atom_id res chain seq x y z
N MET A 1 -4.17 37.70 -15.55
CA MET A 1 -4.82 36.57 -16.22
C MET A 1 -4.31 35.27 -15.62
N ALA A 2 -5.20 34.48 -15.03
CA ALA A 2 -4.84 33.22 -14.37
C ALA A 2 -4.34 32.19 -15.39
N ARG A 3 -3.18 31.57 -15.11
CA ARG A 3 -2.61 30.52 -15.96
C ARG A 3 -3.35 29.20 -15.71
N SER A 4 -3.89 28.58 -16.76
CA SER A 4 -4.55 27.28 -16.63
C SER A 4 -3.51 26.19 -16.34
N ARG A 5 -3.70 25.44 -15.25
CA ARG A 5 -2.83 24.31 -14.87
C ARG A 5 -2.98 23.10 -15.79
N GLY A 6 -4.06 23.00 -16.56
CA GLY A 6 -4.42 21.87 -17.42
C GLY A 6 -3.87 21.88 -18.86
N GLY A 7 -3.04 22.82 -19.26
CA GLY A 7 -2.53 22.90 -20.64
C GLY A 7 -1.54 21.79 -20.99
N CYS A 8 -1.40 21.44 -22.30
CA CYS A 8 -0.42 20.46 -22.78
C CYS A 8 1.03 20.95 -22.54
N LEU A 9 2.00 20.01 -22.58
CA LEU A 9 3.41 20.31 -22.29
C LEU A 9 3.99 21.37 -23.22
N ASN A 10 3.68 21.31 -24.52
CA ASN A 10 4.15 22.30 -25.51
C ASN A 10 3.60 23.70 -25.24
N CYS A 11 2.31 23.82 -24.90
CA CYS A 11 1.72 25.14 -24.60
C CYS A 11 2.24 25.69 -23.26
N LYS A 12 2.47 24.83 -22.27
CA LYS A 12 3.10 25.21 -20.99
C LYS A 12 4.53 25.72 -21.18
N ALA A 13 5.36 24.98 -21.95
CA ALA A 13 6.75 25.38 -22.24
C ALA A 13 6.81 26.73 -22.96
N ARG A 14 5.86 26.99 -23.88
CA ARG A 14 5.76 28.23 -24.66
C ARG A 14 5.00 29.35 -23.95
N LYS A 15 4.56 29.14 -22.70
CA LYS A 15 3.79 30.12 -21.92
C LYS A 15 2.53 30.63 -22.62
N ARG A 16 1.87 29.79 -23.44
CA ARG A 16 0.66 30.13 -24.20
C ARG A 16 -0.58 29.46 -23.62
N LYS A 17 -1.75 30.03 -23.86
CA LYS A 17 -3.03 29.44 -23.49
C LYS A 17 -3.28 28.19 -24.34
N CYS A 18 -3.64 27.08 -23.72
CA CYS A 18 -4.00 25.81 -24.35
C CYS A 18 -5.52 25.66 -24.30
N ASP A 19 -6.11 25.22 -25.40
CA ASP A 19 -7.54 24.93 -25.55
C ASP A 19 -7.95 23.58 -24.94
N GLN A 20 -6.94 22.75 -24.56
CA GLN A 20 -7.12 21.43 -23.93
C GLN A 20 -7.87 20.40 -24.80
N GLY A 21 -7.93 20.58 -26.11
CA GLY A 21 -8.52 19.63 -27.06
C GLY A 21 -7.79 18.27 -27.01
N ARG A 22 -8.55 17.16 -27.15
CA ARG A 22 -7.99 15.79 -27.19
C ARG A 22 -8.34 15.15 -28.55
N PRO A 23 -7.46 14.34 -29.12
CA PRO A 23 -6.14 13.87 -28.65
C PRO A 23 -5.04 14.94 -28.68
N GLU A 24 -5.17 15.99 -29.49
CA GLU A 24 -4.22 17.09 -29.64
C GLU A 24 -4.92 18.45 -29.49
N CYS A 25 -4.25 19.40 -28.86
CA CYS A 25 -4.82 20.73 -28.72
C CYS A 25 -4.73 21.51 -30.04
N GLN A 26 -5.75 22.33 -30.37
CA GLN A 26 -5.78 23.15 -31.56
C GLN A 26 -4.58 24.11 -31.66
N ALA A 27 -4.12 24.64 -30.54
CA ALA A 27 -2.97 25.52 -30.49
C ALA A 27 -1.65 24.84 -30.92
N CYS A 28 -1.50 23.53 -30.82
CA CYS A 28 -0.39 22.76 -31.39
C CYS A 28 -0.65 22.38 -32.83
N SER A 29 -1.84 21.90 -33.16
CA SER A 29 -2.26 21.48 -34.51
C SER A 29 -2.17 22.61 -35.52
N GLN A 30 -2.69 23.81 -35.22
CA GLN A 30 -2.62 25.00 -36.10
C GLN A 30 -1.19 25.45 -36.41
N ARG A 31 -0.18 24.92 -35.71
CA ARG A 31 1.23 25.25 -35.91
C ARG A 31 2.04 24.08 -36.47
N GLY A 32 1.38 23.03 -36.90
CA GLY A 32 2.03 21.85 -37.47
C GLY A 32 2.93 21.11 -36.49
N MET A 33 2.68 21.24 -35.16
CA MET A 33 3.49 20.59 -34.12
C MET A 33 2.71 19.47 -33.49
N ARG A 34 3.34 18.31 -33.33
CA ARG A 34 2.80 17.19 -32.56
C ARG A 34 2.60 17.61 -31.12
N CYS A 35 1.38 17.47 -30.60
CA CYS A 35 1.07 17.79 -29.21
C CYS A 35 1.67 16.73 -28.28
N GLN A 36 2.46 17.14 -27.27
CA GLN A 36 3.09 16.24 -26.31
C GLN A 36 2.15 15.79 -25.17
N GLY A 37 0.84 16.05 -25.32
CA GLY A 37 -0.16 15.61 -24.36
C GLY A 37 -0.20 16.44 -23.07
N TYR A 38 -1.00 15.95 -22.11
CA TYR A 38 -1.40 16.67 -20.88
C TYR A 38 -0.80 16.07 -19.61
N SER A 39 0.22 15.21 -19.74
CA SER A 39 0.92 14.66 -18.57
C SER A 39 1.46 15.81 -17.70
N THR A 40 1.15 15.78 -16.44
CA THR A 40 1.73 16.69 -15.46
C THR A 40 3.00 16.03 -14.96
N PRO A 41 4.21 16.54 -15.29
CA PRO A 41 5.41 16.00 -14.65
C PRO A 41 5.27 16.20 -13.15
N LEU A 42 5.46 15.15 -12.37
CA LEU A 42 5.49 15.19 -10.92
C LEU A 42 6.62 16.14 -10.51
N ARG A 43 6.26 17.33 -10.05
CA ARG A 43 7.20 18.23 -9.38
C ARG A 43 7.21 17.86 -7.91
N TRP A 44 8.20 17.12 -7.52
CA TRP A 44 8.58 16.98 -6.13
C TRP A 44 9.17 18.32 -5.68
N VAL A 45 8.58 18.93 -4.68
CA VAL A 45 9.14 20.14 -4.08
C VAL A 45 10.31 19.68 -3.22
N ASN A 46 11.53 20.17 -3.49
CA ASN A 46 12.69 19.97 -2.64
C ASN A 46 12.53 20.81 -1.35
N GLY A 47 11.70 20.35 -0.44
CA GLY A 47 11.51 20.98 0.86
C GLY A 47 11.07 19.91 1.86
N VAL A 48 11.70 19.93 3.02
CA VAL A 48 11.47 18.97 4.11
C VAL A 48 10.02 19.05 4.64
N ALA A 49 9.34 20.18 4.44
CA ALA A 49 7.90 20.32 4.68
C ALA A 49 7.33 21.55 3.97
N SER A 50 6.12 21.45 3.43
CA SER A 50 5.38 22.60 2.89
C SER A 50 4.69 23.43 3.98
N ARG A 51 4.55 22.93 5.20
CA ARG A 51 3.98 23.60 6.38
C ARG A 51 4.61 23.05 7.68
N GLY A 52 4.66 23.85 8.74
CA GLY A 52 5.18 23.51 10.04
C GLY A 52 6.53 24.17 10.35
N ARG A 53 7.17 23.79 11.46
CA ARG A 53 8.40 24.38 12.01
C ARG A 53 9.59 24.41 11.04
N PHE A 54 9.55 23.60 9.97
CA PHE A 54 10.57 23.50 8.93
C PHE A 54 10.08 23.97 7.55
N ALA A 55 8.94 24.67 7.49
CA ALA A 55 8.48 25.27 6.24
C ALA A 55 9.46 26.34 5.78
N GLY A 56 10.12 26.11 4.63
CA GLY A 56 11.12 27.04 4.09
C GLY A 56 12.56 26.71 4.41
N ALA A 57 12.87 25.61 5.11
CA ALA A 57 14.24 25.13 5.25
C ALA A 57 14.73 24.60 3.89
N SER A 58 15.68 25.30 3.28
CA SER A 58 16.39 24.86 2.08
C SER A 58 17.50 23.89 2.48
N ILE A 59 17.52 22.73 1.81
CA ILE A 59 18.70 21.84 1.84
C ILE A 59 19.83 22.58 1.13
N PRO A 60 21.08 22.59 1.65
CA PRO A 60 22.20 23.21 0.97
C PRO A 60 22.36 22.63 -0.45
N ASP A 61 22.50 23.51 -1.43
CA ASP A 61 22.61 23.21 -2.85
C ASP A 61 23.64 22.12 -3.14
N ALA A 62 23.16 20.96 -3.56
CA ALA A 62 23.93 20.07 -4.42
C ALA A 62 23.72 20.57 -5.85
N SER A 63 24.79 21.11 -6.41
CA SER A 63 24.92 21.73 -7.72
C SER A 63 24.14 20.97 -8.80
N PHE A 64 23.20 21.64 -9.46
CA PHE A 64 22.55 21.17 -10.67
C PHE A 64 23.58 21.05 -11.79
N VAL A 65 24.03 19.85 -12.09
CA VAL A 65 24.69 19.53 -13.35
C VAL A 65 23.58 19.23 -14.35
N GLN A 66 23.42 20.09 -15.34
CA GLN A 66 22.56 19.81 -16.49
C GLN A 66 23.11 18.58 -17.23
N PRO A 67 22.28 17.59 -17.60
CA PRO A 67 22.75 16.50 -18.47
C PRO A 67 23.09 17.04 -19.86
N PRO A 68 24.17 16.55 -20.49
CA PRO A 68 24.57 16.97 -21.81
C PRO A 68 23.53 16.54 -22.86
N THR A 69 23.15 17.44 -23.73
CA THR A 69 22.34 17.20 -24.93
C THR A 69 23.12 16.31 -25.88
N LEU A 70 22.69 15.06 -26.06
CA LEU A 70 23.18 14.20 -27.12
C LEU A 70 22.55 14.60 -28.46
N PRO A 71 23.33 14.65 -29.57
CA PRO A 71 22.81 14.96 -30.91
C PRO A 71 22.02 13.77 -31.48
N TYR A 72 20.93 14.06 -32.17
CA TYR A 72 20.09 13.10 -32.87
C TYR A 72 20.89 12.38 -33.97
N PRO A 73 20.77 11.03 -34.13
CA PRO A 73 21.29 10.33 -35.31
C PRO A 73 20.36 10.58 -36.48
N GLN A 74 20.97 10.94 -37.63
CA GLN A 74 20.33 11.04 -38.94
C GLN A 74 19.87 9.65 -39.39
N GLN A 75 18.68 9.63 -40.03
CA GLN A 75 18.12 8.47 -40.71
C GLN A 75 19.08 7.91 -41.76
N GLN A 76 19.48 6.67 -41.63
CA GLN A 76 20.04 5.89 -42.73
C GLN A 76 18.96 4.99 -43.34
N GLN A 77 18.95 5.00 -44.69
CA GLN A 77 18.04 4.34 -45.58
C GLN A 77 18.06 2.83 -45.45
N GLN A 78 16.89 2.20 -45.55
CA GLN A 78 16.70 0.75 -45.58
C GLN A 78 17.27 0.14 -46.87
N PRO A 79 17.91 -1.03 -46.82
CA PRO A 79 18.13 -1.85 -48.02
C PRO A 79 16.91 -2.75 -48.27
N GLN A 80 16.53 -2.79 -49.57
CA GLN A 80 15.47 -3.64 -50.13
C GLN A 80 15.97 -5.11 -50.19
N TYR A 81 15.12 -6.06 -49.82
CA TYR A 81 15.29 -7.46 -50.05
C TYR A 81 14.49 -7.94 -51.28
N PRO A 82 15.03 -8.83 -52.14
CA PRO A 82 14.29 -9.47 -53.21
C PRO A 82 13.53 -10.71 -52.74
N PRO A 83 12.51 -11.19 -53.49
CA PRO A 83 11.55 -12.18 -52.99
C PRO A 83 11.98 -13.63 -53.19
N SER A 84 11.38 -14.47 -52.35
CA SER A 84 11.58 -15.91 -52.14
C SER A 84 11.07 -16.80 -53.24
N ALA A 85 11.64 -18.00 -53.31
CA ALA A 85 11.04 -19.15 -53.94
C ALA A 85 10.89 -20.29 -52.93
N ALA A 86 9.79 -21.03 -53.10
CA ALA A 86 9.31 -22.12 -52.28
C ALA A 86 10.06 -23.42 -52.45
N GLY A 87 9.95 -24.33 -51.45
CA GLY A 87 10.31 -25.73 -51.65
C GLY A 87 10.41 -26.59 -50.39
N SER A 88 9.28 -27.24 -50.06
CA SER A 88 9.12 -28.64 -49.61
C SER A 88 10.00 -29.27 -48.51
N ASN A 89 9.29 -29.82 -47.50
CA ASN A 89 9.66 -30.93 -46.60
C ASN A 89 10.09 -32.21 -47.35
N PRO A 90 10.78 -33.20 -46.76
CA PRO A 90 10.19 -34.09 -45.76
C PRO A 90 11.14 -34.71 -44.67
N ASP A 91 10.53 -35.04 -43.55
CA ASP A 91 10.48 -36.29 -42.77
C ASP A 91 11.72 -37.12 -42.36
N MET A 92 11.56 -37.75 -41.21
CA MET A 92 12.14 -38.98 -40.59
C MET A 92 13.27 -38.78 -39.56
N SER A 93 12.95 -38.85 -38.28
CA SER A 93 12.83 -40.02 -37.36
C SER A 93 14.15 -40.72 -36.91
N ILE A 94 14.20 -40.91 -35.60
CA ILE A 94 14.65 -42.11 -34.83
C ILE A 94 16.06 -42.13 -34.26
N ASP A 95 16.08 -42.36 -32.94
CA ASP A 95 16.81 -43.21 -31.99
C ASP A 95 18.14 -42.72 -31.36
N SER A 96 18.02 -42.65 -30.08
CA SER A 96 18.44 -43.58 -28.98
C SER A 96 19.91 -43.61 -28.58
N GLU A 97 20.04 -43.45 -27.29
CA GLU A 97 20.84 -44.20 -26.31
C GLU A 97 22.33 -43.92 -26.08
N ASN A 98 22.52 -43.73 -24.81
CA ASN A 98 23.47 -44.37 -23.88
C ASN A 98 24.87 -43.81 -23.61
N SER A 99 24.99 -43.50 -22.38
CA SER A 99 25.87 -44.08 -21.34
C SER A 99 27.30 -43.59 -21.12
N LEU A 100 27.48 -43.19 -19.88
CA LEU A 100 28.48 -43.65 -18.89
C LEU A 100 29.92 -43.09 -18.90
N SER A 101 30.17 -42.57 -17.69
CA SER A 101 31.43 -42.70 -16.90
C SER A 101 32.68 -42.00 -17.42
N GLY A 102 33.43 -41.29 -16.63
CA GLY A 102 33.90 -41.43 -15.30
C GLY A 102 35.29 -40.83 -15.17
N VAL A 103 35.61 -40.38 -13.97
CA VAL A 103 36.92 -40.48 -13.30
C VAL A 103 37.96 -39.34 -13.48
N THR A 104 38.09 -38.57 -12.42
CA THR A 104 39.28 -38.08 -11.64
C THR A 104 40.55 -37.61 -12.37
N SER A 105 41.13 -36.51 -12.01
CA SER A 105 42.00 -36.19 -10.88
C SER A 105 42.91 -34.99 -11.15
N ASN A 106 43.07 -34.18 -10.11
CA ASN A 106 44.25 -33.40 -9.67
C ASN A 106 45.35 -32.97 -10.63
N HIS A 107 45.68 -31.68 -10.63
CA HIS A 107 46.96 -31.13 -10.16
C HIS A 107 47.06 -29.61 -10.37
N ASP A 108 47.30 -28.84 -9.32
CA ASP A 108 48.05 -27.58 -9.29
C ASP A 108 49.55 -27.88 -9.42
N PRO A 109 50.50 -26.95 -9.59
CA PRO A 109 50.48 -25.49 -9.38
C PRO A 109 51.38 -24.67 -10.33
N SER A 110 51.44 -23.38 -10.01
CA SER A 110 52.56 -22.39 -10.12
C SER A 110 52.63 -21.45 -11.31
N SER A 111 52.48 -20.18 -10.89
CA SER A 111 53.31 -19.00 -11.21
C SER A 111 53.68 -18.65 -12.65
N THR A 112 53.31 -17.45 -13.09
CA THR A 112 54.28 -16.40 -13.46
C THR A 112 53.56 -15.04 -13.68
N GLU A 113 54.22 -14.01 -13.16
CA GLU A 113 53.92 -12.59 -13.32
C GLU A 113 54.01 -12.15 -14.78
N SER A 114 53.15 -11.20 -15.17
CA SER A 114 53.51 -10.17 -16.14
C SER A 114 52.71 -8.90 -15.93
N SER A 115 53.42 -7.88 -15.58
CA SER A 115 53.04 -6.48 -15.48
C SER A 115 52.69 -5.90 -16.85
N ALA A 116 51.58 -5.11 -16.91
CA ALA A 116 51.53 -3.95 -17.82
C ALA A 116 50.41 -2.99 -17.45
N PHE A 117 50.83 -1.81 -17.03
CA PHE A 117 50.31 -0.45 -17.24
C PHE A 117 48.81 -0.17 -17.08
N SER A 118 48.53 0.55 -15.98
CA SER A 118 47.38 1.46 -15.81
C SER A 118 47.46 2.69 -16.69
N PRO A 119 46.30 3.29 -17.02
CA PRO A 119 46.19 4.74 -17.02
C PRO A 119 45.40 5.21 -15.79
N ARG A 120 46.02 6.07 -15.02
CA ARG A 120 45.36 6.91 -14.03
C ARG A 120 44.42 7.88 -14.73
N SER A 121 43.16 7.96 -14.30
CA SER A 121 42.46 9.23 -14.24
C SER A 121 41.17 9.15 -13.45
N ALA A 122 40.90 10.27 -12.81
CA ALA A 122 39.70 10.78 -12.20
C ALA A 122 39.32 10.23 -10.82
N THR A 123 39.69 11.04 -9.85
CA THR A 123 39.10 11.16 -8.53
C THR A 123 37.61 11.52 -8.64
N GLY A 124 36.76 10.54 -8.86
CA GLY A 124 35.36 10.67 -8.61
C GLY A 124 35.09 10.37 -7.14
N VAL A 125 34.57 11.33 -6.42
CA VAL A 125 34.00 11.10 -5.08
C VAL A 125 32.93 10.06 -5.29
N PRO A 126 32.97 8.88 -4.64
CA PRO A 126 31.91 7.87 -4.81
C PRO A 126 30.59 8.46 -4.36
N ASP A 127 29.57 8.32 -5.18
CA ASP A 127 28.19 8.66 -4.86
C ASP A 127 27.83 8.09 -3.48
N PRO A 128 27.28 8.89 -2.55
CA PRO A 128 26.85 8.42 -1.23
C PRO A 128 25.91 7.22 -1.32
N SER A 129 25.04 7.14 -2.35
CA SER A 129 24.18 6.01 -2.63
C SER A 129 24.96 4.73 -2.92
N ASP A 130 26.11 4.81 -3.59
CA ASP A 130 26.98 3.66 -3.91
C ASP A 130 27.71 3.13 -2.66
N ARG A 131 28.01 4.00 -1.70
CA ARG A 131 28.60 3.60 -0.40
C ARG A 131 27.59 2.91 0.50
N ILE A 132 26.34 3.37 0.51
CA ILE A 132 25.28 2.77 1.31
C ILE A 132 24.81 1.48 0.67
N PHE A 133 24.67 1.43 -0.65
CA PHE A 133 24.37 0.21 -1.40
C PHE A 133 25.45 -0.86 -1.17
N LYS A 134 26.74 -0.49 -1.22
CA LYS A 134 27.84 -1.40 -0.89
C LYS A 134 27.85 -1.77 0.60
N ARG A 135 27.50 -0.88 1.51
CA ARG A 135 27.41 -1.17 2.94
C ARG A 135 26.21 -2.05 3.28
N CYS A 136 25.08 -1.84 2.63
CA CYS A 136 23.92 -2.74 2.71
C CYS A 136 24.21 -4.08 2.01
N HIS A 137 24.92 -4.09 0.88
CA HIS A 137 25.28 -5.32 0.16
C HIS A 137 26.36 -6.14 0.87
N TYR A 138 27.30 -5.51 1.60
CA TYR A 138 28.36 -6.21 2.32
C TYR A 138 28.04 -6.50 3.78
N SER A 139 27.14 -5.73 4.40
CA SER A 139 26.74 -5.92 5.80
C SER A 139 25.49 -6.76 5.98
N PHE A 140 24.70 -6.92 4.89
CA PHE A 140 23.49 -7.70 4.86
C PHE A 140 23.54 -8.57 3.61
N SER A 141 23.84 -9.85 3.77
CA SER A 141 23.43 -10.78 2.74
C SER A 141 21.91 -10.57 2.55
N SER A 142 21.40 -10.52 1.32
CA SER A 142 19.97 -10.30 1.03
C SER A 142 19.06 -11.22 1.86
N PHE A 143 19.51 -12.40 2.21
CA PHE A 143 18.87 -13.33 3.13
C PHE A 143 18.69 -12.80 4.56
N HIS A 144 19.65 -12.04 5.11
CA HIS A 144 19.53 -11.51 6.48
C HIS A 144 18.56 -10.35 6.60
N ILE A 145 18.51 -9.46 5.60
CA ILE A 145 17.52 -8.36 5.57
C ILE A 145 16.12 -8.92 5.43
N THR A 146 15.93 -9.85 4.50
CA THR A 146 14.61 -10.47 4.27
C THR A 146 14.13 -11.18 5.52
N ASP A 147 14.99 -11.94 6.20
CA ASP A 147 14.62 -12.65 7.43
C ASP A 147 14.30 -11.70 8.60
N LEU A 148 15.09 -10.63 8.77
CA LEU A 148 14.88 -9.63 9.82
C LEU A 148 13.62 -8.80 9.58
N VAL A 149 13.42 -8.32 8.35
CA VAL A 149 12.21 -7.56 7.96
C VAL A 149 10.97 -8.43 8.04
N MET A 150 11.05 -9.71 7.66
CA MET A 150 9.92 -10.65 7.75
C MET A 150 9.57 -11.01 9.19
N ARG A 151 10.56 -11.02 10.11
CA ARG A 151 10.29 -11.34 11.52
C ARG A 151 9.77 -10.18 12.34
N ASN A 152 10.24 -8.97 12.08
CA ASN A 152 9.96 -7.81 12.93
C ASN A 152 9.14 -6.74 12.21
N GLY A 153 9.53 -6.32 11.01
CA GLY A 153 8.90 -5.21 10.31
C GLY A 153 7.58 -5.57 9.64
N LEU A 154 7.54 -6.68 8.90
CA LEU A 154 6.34 -7.07 8.15
C LEU A 154 5.26 -7.73 9.02
N ASN A 155 5.62 -8.32 10.18
CA ASN A 155 4.63 -8.88 11.09
C ASN A 155 3.61 -7.84 11.59
N HIS A 156 3.97 -6.54 11.59
CA HIS A 156 3.04 -5.47 11.91
C HIS A 156 2.08 -5.10 10.77
N LEU A 157 2.30 -5.65 9.57
CA LEU A 157 1.49 -5.36 8.38
C LEU A 157 0.51 -6.49 8.02
N TYR A 158 0.53 -7.60 8.78
CA TYR A 158 -0.31 -8.76 8.53
C TYR A 158 -1.04 -9.18 9.80
N THR A 159 -2.25 -9.69 9.65
CA THR A 159 -3.06 -10.25 10.74
C THR A 159 -3.15 -11.77 10.67
N THR A 160 -2.55 -12.38 9.64
CA THR A 160 -2.45 -13.83 9.50
C THR A 160 -1.00 -14.28 9.43
N GLU A 161 -0.72 -15.49 9.90
CA GLU A 161 0.57 -16.12 9.66
C GLU A 161 0.67 -16.59 8.21
N ALA A 162 1.26 -15.76 7.37
CA ALA A 162 1.46 -16.07 5.95
C ALA A 162 2.95 -16.26 5.61
N SER A 163 3.80 -16.43 6.62
CA SER A 163 5.26 -16.51 6.48
C SER A 163 5.72 -17.60 5.51
N SER A 164 4.98 -18.72 5.41
CA SER A 164 5.34 -19.85 4.56
C SER A 164 5.37 -19.52 3.06
N TRP A 165 4.55 -18.58 2.59
CA TRP A 165 4.51 -18.18 1.18
C TRP A 165 4.85 -16.69 0.94
N ILE A 166 4.63 -15.83 1.92
CA ILE A 166 5.00 -14.40 1.84
C ILE A 166 6.52 -14.24 1.80
N LYS A 167 7.26 -15.00 2.61
CA LYS A 167 8.71 -14.93 2.61
C LYS A 167 9.32 -15.30 1.25
N PRO A 168 9.01 -16.43 0.61
CA PRO A 168 9.47 -16.74 -0.75
C PRO A 168 9.03 -15.70 -1.78
N PHE A 169 7.80 -15.21 -1.70
CA PHE A 169 7.32 -14.13 -2.57
C PHE A 169 8.18 -12.87 -2.43
N PHE A 170 8.45 -12.46 -1.20
CA PHE A 170 9.23 -11.27 -0.92
C PHE A 170 10.67 -11.40 -1.39
N GLU A 171 11.28 -12.57 -1.19
CA GLU A 171 12.63 -12.89 -1.67
C GLU A 171 12.72 -12.79 -3.21
N GLU A 172 11.73 -13.34 -3.93
CA GLU A 172 11.66 -13.24 -5.38
C GLU A 172 11.49 -11.79 -5.85
N MET A 173 10.60 -11.02 -5.21
CA MET A 173 10.39 -9.61 -5.55
C MET A 173 11.59 -8.74 -5.21
N ALA A 174 12.32 -9.04 -4.14
CA ALA A 174 13.53 -8.35 -3.74
C ALA A 174 14.67 -8.50 -4.77
N LEU A 175 14.76 -9.66 -5.44
CA LEU A 175 15.70 -9.86 -6.54
C LEU A 175 15.38 -8.99 -7.76
N GLN A 176 14.13 -8.60 -7.93
CA GLN A 176 13.65 -7.83 -9.08
C GLN A 176 13.61 -6.33 -8.83
N SER A 177 13.58 -5.88 -7.56
CA SER A 177 13.42 -4.47 -7.17
C SER A 177 14.38 -4.07 -6.05
N PRO A 178 15.49 -3.39 -6.37
CA PRO A 178 16.37 -2.80 -5.36
C PRO A 178 15.64 -1.81 -4.44
N ALA A 179 14.65 -1.09 -4.98
CA ALA A 179 13.83 -0.17 -4.20
C ALA A 179 13.05 -0.89 -3.10
N LEU A 180 12.51 -2.08 -3.39
CA LEU A 180 11.80 -2.90 -2.42
C LEU A 180 12.68 -3.23 -1.20
N VAL A 181 13.92 -3.66 -1.44
CA VAL A 181 14.88 -3.99 -0.37
C VAL A 181 15.20 -2.77 0.48
N MET A 182 15.41 -1.62 -0.16
CA MET A 182 15.75 -0.38 0.56
C MET A 182 14.57 0.14 1.39
N ILE A 183 13.34 0.05 0.87
CA ILE A 183 12.14 0.47 1.61
C ILE A 183 11.88 -0.49 2.78
N ALA A 184 12.05 -1.80 2.59
CA ALA A 184 11.95 -2.77 3.66
C ALA A 184 12.98 -2.50 4.76
N GLY A 185 14.23 -2.19 4.39
CA GLY A 185 15.26 -1.76 5.34
C GLY A 185 14.92 -0.47 6.07
N ALA A 186 14.27 0.50 5.40
CA ALA A 186 13.82 1.74 6.01
C ALA A 186 12.66 1.50 7.01
N ILE A 187 11.73 0.58 6.70
CA ILE A 187 10.67 0.15 7.64
C ILE A 187 11.31 -0.47 8.88
N GLN A 188 12.26 -1.41 8.70
CA GLN A 188 12.94 -2.03 9.81
C GLN A 188 13.71 -1.01 10.67
N GLY A 189 14.44 -0.09 10.03
CA GLY A 189 15.14 0.99 10.74
C GLY A 189 14.19 1.91 11.52
N TYR A 190 12.99 2.15 11.00
CA TYR A 190 11.94 2.89 11.70
C TYR A 190 11.40 2.09 12.90
N MET A 191 11.18 0.79 12.75
CA MET A 191 10.71 -0.07 13.84
C MET A 191 11.72 -0.19 14.97
N ASP A 192 13.02 -0.23 14.65
CA ASP A 192 14.09 -0.36 15.63
C ASP A 192 14.41 0.95 16.37
N ASP A 193 14.52 2.06 15.62
CA ASP A 193 15.04 3.33 16.12
C ASP A 193 13.99 4.46 16.19
N GLY A 194 12.74 4.19 15.78
CA GLY A 194 11.67 5.18 15.66
C GLY A 194 12.01 6.29 14.67
N MET A 195 11.56 7.52 14.95
CA MET A 195 11.82 8.74 14.16
C MET A 195 13.21 9.32 14.48
N SER A 196 14.28 8.60 14.22
CA SER A 196 15.65 9.07 14.38
C SER A 196 16.19 9.70 13.10
N VAL A 197 17.26 10.51 13.19
CA VAL A 197 17.94 11.07 12.02
C VAL A 197 18.40 9.96 11.08
N LYS A 198 18.94 8.88 11.64
CA LYS A 198 19.41 7.72 10.89
C LYS A 198 18.30 7.00 10.14
N SER A 199 17.15 6.78 10.80
CA SER A 199 16.01 6.16 10.13
C SER A 199 15.46 7.03 9.00
N MET A 200 15.44 8.36 9.18
CA MET A 200 15.01 9.30 8.14
C MET A 200 15.96 9.32 6.93
N GLU A 201 17.28 9.19 7.13
CA GLU A 201 18.23 9.05 6.03
C GLU A 201 17.96 7.78 5.21
N TYR A 202 17.65 6.66 5.86
CA TYR A 202 17.25 5.43 5.16
C TYR A 202 15.95 5.61 4.35
N VAL A 203 14.99 6.32 4.91
CA VAL A 203 13.73 6.66 4.21
C VAL A 203 14.00 7.47 2.95
N ASP A 204 14.83 8.52 3.04
CA ASP A 204 15.15 9.36 1.89
C ASP A 204 15.85 8.57 0.77
N LEU A 205 16.80 7.72 1.12
CA LEU A 205 17.49 6.86 0.16
C LEU A 205 16.55 5.83 -0.49
N ALA A 206 15.67 5.23 0.29
CA ALA A 206 14.68 4.28 -0.20
C ALA A 206 13.70 4.96 -1.18
N LEU A 207 13.24 6.16 -0.86
CA LEU A 207 12.38 6.95 -1.75
C LEU A 207 13.12 7.39 -3.04
N GLN A 208 14.40 7.69 -2.98
CA GLN A 208 15.21 7.99 -4.18
C GLN A 208 15.32 6.76 -5.09
N ALA A 209 15.62 5.59 -4.53
CA ALA A 209 15.68 4.33 -5.28
C ALA A 209 14.33 4.00 -5.93
N PHE A 210 13.23 4.19 -5.21
CA PHE A 210 11.88 3.96 -5.73
C PHE A 210 11.54 4.90 -6.89
N ARG A 211 11.87 6.19 -6.79
CA ARG A 211 11.71 7.16 -7.88
C ARG A 211 12.49 6.78 -9.13
N GLN A 212 13.72 6.34 -8.95
CA GLN A 212 14.57 5.88 -10.05
C GLN A 212 13.98 4.65 -10.73
N GLU A 213 13.49 3.68 -9.96
CA GLU A 213 12.84 2.48 -10.48
C GLU A 213 11.55 2.82 -11.25
N LEU A 214 10.70 3.70 -10.71
CA LEU A 214 9.50 4.17 -11.41
C LEU A 214 9.82 4.82 -12.75
N ASN A 215 10.88 5.62 -12.85
CA ASN A 215 11.28 6.27 -14.09
C ASN A 215 11.72 5.29 -15.18
N THR A 216 12.19 4.11 -14.80
CA THR A 216 12.67 3.07 -15.72
C THR A 216 11.62 2.02 -16.07
N ARG A 217 10.59 1.83 -15.25
CA ARG A 217 9.65 0.71 -15.33
C ARG A 217 8.17 1.09 -15.43
N TYR A 218 7.85 2.33 -15.74
CA TYR A 218 6.46 2.82 -15.75
C TYR A 218 5.58 2.27 -16.88
N GLU A 219 6.18 1.71 -17.96
CA GLU A 219 5.42 1.29 -19.15
C GLU A 219 4.66 -0.02 -18.98
N ARG A 220 5.11 -0.91 -18.09
CA ARG A 220 4.51 -2.24 -17.89
C ARG A 220 4.20 -2.45 -16.42
N PHE A 221 3.09 -3.17 -16.16
CA PHE A 221 2.77 -3.63 -14.82
C PHE A 221 3.88 -4.56 -14.30
N HIS A 222 4.57 -4.13 -13.27
CA HIS A 222 5.68 -4.84 -12.67
C HIS A 222 5.39 -5.08 -11.19
N VAL A 223 5.14 -6.35 -10.82
CA VAL A 223 4.68 -6.73 -9.47
C VAL A 223 5.63 -6.23 -8.39
N ALA A 224 6.94 -6.41 -8.58
CA ALA A 224 7.93 -6.00 -7.59
C ALA A 224 7.95 -4.47 -7.36
N THR A 225 7.75 -3.67 -8.42
CA THR A 225 7.67 -2.21 -8.28
C THR A 225 6.38 -1.77 -7.60
N VAL A 226 5.26 -2.46 -7.86
CA VAL A 226 4.00 -2.21 -7.13
C VAL A 226 4.17 -2.60 -5.66
N CYS A 227 4.80 -3.73 -5.38
CA CYS A 227 5.12 -4.17 -4.02
C CYS A 227 5.97 -3.11 -3.28
N ALA A 228 7.00 -2.57 -3.94
CA ALA A 228 7.80 -1.46 -3.41
C ALA A 228 6.94 -0.22 -3.10
N GLY A 229 6.02 0.14 -3.99
CA GLY A 229 5.07 1.24 -3.79
C GLY A 229 4.12 1.01 -2.62
N LEU A 230 3.64 -0.21 -2.42
CA LEU A 230 2.83 -0.59 -1.26
C LEU A 230 3.62 -0.50 0.05
N LEU A 231 4.89 -0.89 0.04
CA LEU A 231 5.76 -0.70 1.21
C LEU A 231 6.04 0.79 1.50
N VAL A 232 6.09 1.66 0.48
CA VAL A 232 6.10 3.13 0.71
C VAL A 232 4.82 3.57 1.41
N CYS A 233 3.66 3.09 0.97
CA CYS A 233 2.40 3.35 1.68
C CYS A 233 2.49 2.87 3.14
N SER A 234 2.98 1.64 3.36
CA SER A 234 3.13 1.05 4.70
C SER A 234 4.08 1.86 5.59
N LEU A 235 5.19 2.35 5.06
CA LEU A 235 6.13 3.20 5.80
C LEU A 235 5.48 4.53 6.24
N CYS A 236 4.65 5.13 5.38
CA CYS A 236 3.93 6.37 5.72
C CYS A 236 2.77 6.10 6.69
N LEU A 237 2.04 5.01 6.50
CA LEU A 237 0.93 4.59 7.35
C LEU A 237 1.40 4.29 8.79
N LEU A 238 2.54 3.61 8.98
CA LEU A 238 3.12 3.35 10.30
C LEU A 238 3.48 4.65 11.05
N GLN A 239 3.71 5.74 10.32
CA GLN A 239 3.99 7.07 10.83
C GLN A 239 2.73 7.96 10.93
N ALA A 240 1.53 7.43 10.69
CA ALA A 240 0.27 8.17 10.60
C ALA A 240 0.32 9.38 9.65
N LYS A 241 1.14 9.32 8.59
CA LYS A 241 1.27 10.38 7.56
C LYS A 241 0.36 10.10 6.37
N GLU A 242 0.16 11.12 5.53
CA GLU A 242 -0.57 10.97 4.26
C GLU A 242 0.10 9.94 3.37
N TRP A 243 -0.62 8.90 2.98
CA TRP A 243 -0.11 7.78 2.18
C TRP A 243 -1.01 7.38 1.00
N THR A 244 -2.30 7.68 1.04
CA THR A 244 -3.24 7.28 -0.02
C THR A 244 -2.90 7.88 -1.38
N MET A 245 -2.13 8.98 -1.41
CA MET A 245 -1.59 9.56 -2.63
C MET A 245 -0.64 8.61 -3.38
N TYR A 246 0.14 7.80 -2.67
CA TYR A 246 1.03 6.80 -3.28
C TYR A 246 0.24 5.62 -3.84
N LEU A 247 -0.82 5.21 -3.12
CA LEU A 247 -1.76 4.21 -3.61
C LEU A 247 -2.40 4.64 -4.94
N GLU A 248 -2.93 5.87 -4.99
CA GLU A 248 -3.48 6.46 -6.22
C GLU A 248 -2.43 6.52 -7.35
N LEU A 249 -1.19 6.85 -7.00
CA LEU A 249 -0.07 6.87 -7.95
C LEU A 249 0.14 5.49 -8.59
N MET A 250 0.17 4.41 -7.79
CA MET A 250 0.34 3.05 -8.30
C MET A 250 -0.81 2.64 -9.22
N VAL A 251 -2.05 2.93 -8.82
CA VAL A 251 -3.23 2.63 -9.64
C VAL A 251 -3.20 3.40 -10.98
N ASN A 252 -2.75 4.65 -10.97
CA ASN A 252 -2.71 5.49 -12.17
C ASN A 252 -1.53 5.17 -13.09
N ILE A 253 -0.32 4.91 -12.56
CA ILE A 253 0.87 4.56 -13.36
C ILE A 253 0.61 3.30 -14.19
N TYR A 254 0.01 2.30 -13.56
CA TYR A 254 -0.24 1.01 -14.19
C TYR A 254 -1.61 0.90 -14.87
N ASP A 255 -2.38 1.98 -14.87
CA ASP A 255 -3.74 2.02 -15.44
C ASP A 255 -4.65 0.87 -14.93
N LEU A 256 -4.53 0.56 -13.63
CA LEU A 256 -5.21 -0.59 -13.04
C LEU A 256 -6.73 -0.49 -13.15
N ARG A 257 -7.30 0.72 -13.13
CA ARG A 257 -8.76 0.89 -13.29
C ARG A 257 -9.29 0.32 -14.60
N ASN A 258 -8.55 0.48 -15.70
CA ASN A 258 -8.94 -0.05 -17.00
C ASN A 258 -8.55 -1.52 -17.16
N LYS A 259 -7.35 -1.88 -16.69
CA LYS A 259 -6.88 -3.27 -16.75
C LYS A 259 -7.76 -4.23 -15.94
N LEU A 260 -8.23 -3.83 -14.77
CA LEU A 260 -9.14 -4.64 -13.94
C LEU A 260 -10.56 -4.74 -14.52
N LYS A 261 -10.94 -3.88 -15.47
CA LYS A 261 -12.22 -3.99 -16.20
C LYS A 261 -12.17 -4.93 -17.38
N THR A 262 -10.98 -5.29 -17.85
CA THR A 262 -10.79 -6.08 -19.06
C THR A 262 -10.14 -7.41 -18.71
N PRO A 263 -10.85 -8.54 -18.82
CA PRO A 263 -10.30 -9.86 -18.56
C PRO A 263 -9.01 -10.11 -19.37
N GLY A 264 -8.05 -10.80 -18.77
CA GLY A 264 -6.78 -11.18 -19.40
C GLY A 264 -5.70 -10.10 -19.47
N GLN A 265 -5.98 -8.85 -19.06
CA GLN A 265 -4.97 -7.79 -19.00
C GLN A 265 -3.98 -7.95 -17.83
N ILE A 266 -4.44 -8.55 -16.74
CA ILE A 266 -3.62 -8.91 -15.58
C ILE A 266 -3.84 -10.41 -15.31
N PRO A 267 -2.77 -11.20 -15.18
CA PRO A 267 -2.87 -12.62 -14.88
C PRO A 267 -3.26 -12.84 -13.40
N ILE A 268 -4.57 -12.79 -13.11
CA ILE A 268 -5.10 -13.00 -11.76
C ILE A 268 -5.01 -14.46 -11.28
N ASP A 269 -4.69 -15.40 -12.16
CA ASP A 269 -4.40 -16.79 -11.79
C ASP A 269 -3.05 -16.92 -11.06
N ASN A 270 -2.17 -15.94 -11.20
CA ASN A 270 -0.92 -15.88 -10.48
C ASN A 270 -1.15 -15.40 -9.05
N LEU A 271 -0.75 -16.21 -8.07
CA LEU A 271 -0.92 -15.94 -6.64
C LEU A 271 -0.32 -14.59 -6.22
N TYR A 272 0.80 -14.20 -6.79
CA TYR A 272 1.51 -12.96 -6.46
C TYR A 272 0.77 -11.73 -6.99
N HIS A 273 0.26 -11.79 -8.22
CA HIS A 273 -0.57 -10.73 -8.78
C HIS A 273 -1.86 -10.56 -7.98
N GLN A 274 -2.50 -11.68 -7.65
CA GLN A 274 -3.71 -11.67 -6.84
C GLN A 274 -3.47 -11.05 -5.47
N HIS A 275 -2.41 -11.46 -4.76
CA HIS A 275 -2.07 -10.91 -3.46
C HIS A 275 -1.85 -9.40 -3.52
N ILE A 276 -1.03 -8.90 -4.44
CA ILE A 276 -0.76 -7.47 -4.58
C ILE A 276 -2.03 -6.66 -4.90
N LEU A 277 -2.91 -7.20 -5.72
CA LEU A 277 -4.19 -6.53 -6.03
C LEU A 277 -5.15 -6.57 -4.85
N GLU A 278 -5.15 -7.64 -4.04
CA GLU A 278 -5.92 -7.71 -2.80
C GLU A 278 -5.41 -6.69 -1.78
N VAL A 279 -4.08 -6.58 -1.60
CA VAL A 279 -3.48 -5.55 -0.74
C VAL A 279 -3.88 -4.15 -1.18
N LEU A 280 -3.75 -3.83 -2.48
CA LEU A 280 -4.23 -2.57 -3.05
C LEU A 280 -5.71 -2.34 -2.76
N GLY A 281 -6.52 -3.39 -2.89
CA GLY A 281 -7.96 -3.33 -2.66
C GLY A 281 -8.32 -3.08 -1.21
N VAL A 282 -7.68 -3.77 -0.25
CA VAL A 282 -7.89 -3.57 1.19
C VAL A 282 -7.47 -2.17 1.62
N MET A 283 -6.29 -1.73 1.21
CA MET A 283 -5.79 -0.38 1.50
C MET A 283 -6.68 0.73 0.91
N ASP A 284 -7.49 0.43 -0.10
CA ASP A 284 -8.42 1.37 -0.73
C ASP A 284 -9.85 1.29 -0.20
N LEU A 285 -10.15 0.35 0.70
CA LEU A 285 -11.51 0.18 1.22
C LEU A 285 -12.05 1.45 1.88
N PRO A 286 -13.33 1.77 1.65
CA PRO A 286 -13.99 2.85 2.39
C PRO A 286 -13.93 2.55 3.90
N SER A 287 -13.77 3.58 4.70
CA SER A 287 -13.77 3.49 6.18
C SER A 287 -12.55 2.83 6.81
N MET A 288 -11.60 2.35 6.01
CA MET A 288 -10.34 1.78 6.52
C MET A 288 -9.22 2.81 6.65
N VAL A 289 -9.49 4.06 6.26
CA VAL A 289 -8.53 5.17 6.33
C VAL A 289 -9.22 6.40 6.87
N ILE A 290 -8.91 6.77 8.09
CA ILE A 290 -9.43 7.98 8.72
C ILE A 290 -8.58 9.19 8.30
N GLY A 291 -9.24 10.28 7.94
CA GLY A 291 -8.59 11.52 7.50
C GLY A 291 -8.25 11.56 6.01
N ARG A 292 -8.64 10.56 5.24
CA ARG A 292 -8.42 10.51 3.79
C ARG A 292 -8.97 11.74 3.08
N ALA A 293 -8.12 12.38 2.27
CA ALA A 293 -8.50 13.60 1.56
C ALA A 293 -9.33 13.36 0.30
N LYS A 294 -9.18 12.19 -0.34
CA LYS A 294 -9.86 11.83 -1.59
C LYS A 294 -10.76 10.60 -1.40
N PRO A 295 -11.84 10.48 -2.19
CA PRO A 295 -12.70 9.29 -2.14
C PRO A 295 -11.92 8.03 -2.54
N PRO A 296 -12.34 6.84 -2.08
CA PRO A 296 -11.77 5.57 -2.49
C PRO A 296 -11.82 5.35 -4.00
N ILE A 297 -10.82 4.65 -4.52
CA ILE A 297 -10.69 4.35 -5.95
C ILE A 297 -11.67 3.25 -6.38
N GLY A 298 -11.99 2.33 -5.45
CA GLY A 298 -12.84 1.17 -5.67
C GLY A 298 -12.10 -0.04 -6.23
N VAL A 299 -10.79 -0.18 -5.93
CA VAL A 299 -9.94 -1.28 -6.42
C VAL A 299 -10.50 -2.64 -6.00
N TRP A 300 -10.94 -2.80 -4.74
CA TRP A 300 -11.54 -4.04 -4.25
C TRP A 300 -12.73 -4.49 -5.10
N LYS A 301 -13.68 -3.59 -5.36
CA LYS A 301 -14.86 -3.90 -6.19
C LYS A 301 -14.49 -4.30 -7.61
N LEU A 302 -13.49 -3.63 -8.21
CA LEU A 302 -13.02 -3.97 -9.54
C LEU A 302 -12.39 -5.36 -9.58
N LEU A 303 -11.55 -5.67 -8.61
CA LEU A 303 -10.92 -6.98 -8.48
C LEU A 303 -11.97 -8.10 -8.29
N ARG A 304 -12.93 -7.90 -7.39
CA ARG A 304 -13.98 -8.89 -7.12
C ARG A 304 -14.86 -9.16 -8.35
N ARG A 305 -15.20 -8.15 -9.14
CA ARG A 305 -15.89 -8.32 -10.42
C ARG A 305 -15.06 -9.15 -11.39
N LEU A 306 -13.77 -8.82 -11.55
CA LEU A 306 -12.88 -9.55 -12.43
C LEU A 306 -12.74 -11.02 -12.02
N GLN A 307 -12.65 -11.32 -10.73
CA GLN A 307 -12.61 -12.67 -10.19
C GLN A 307 -13.90 -13.45 -10.49
N ALA A 308 -15.06 -12.81 -10.35
CA ALA A 308 -16.35 -13.41 -10.68
C ALA A 308 -16.51 -13.70 -12.19
N ASP A 309 -16.09 -12.77 -13.04
CA ASP A 309 -16.20 -12.89 -14.50
C ASP A 309 -15.29 -13.99 -15.08
N THR A 310 -14.13 -14.20 -14.47
CA THR A 310 -13.14 -15.16 -14.98
C THR A 310 -13.26 -16.55 -14.35
N GLN A 311 -14.13 -16.73 -13.34
CA GLN A 311 -14.17 -17.92 -12.48
C GLN A 311 -12.79 -18.34 -11.96
N SER A 312 -11.87 -17.40 -11.95
CA SER A 312 -10.48 -17.56 -11.67
C SER A 312 -10.15 -16.85 -10.36
N GLY A 313 -9.38 -17.49 -9.50
CA GLY A 313 -8.91 -16.88 -8.27
C GLY A 313 -9.75 -17.24 -7.03
N ARG A 314 -9.25 -16.78 -5.87
CA ARG A 314 -9.87 -17.03 -4.57
C ARG A 314 -11.10 -16.14 -4.38
N ALA A 315 -12.27 -16.65 -4.76
CA ALA A 315 -13.54 -15.97 -4.50
C ALA A 315 -13.85 -15.93 -2.99
N ASP A 316 -13.49 -16.99 -2.27
CA ASP A 316 -13.77 -17.20 -0.86
C ASP A 316 -12.51 -17.24 0.01
N GLY A 317 -12.69 -17.37 1.33
CA GLY A 317 -11.64 -17.49 2.31
C GLY A 317 -11.12 -16.14 2.82
N ILE A 318 -10.03 -16.21 3.58
CA ILE A 318 -9.49 -15.08 4.35
C ILE A 318 -8.52 -14.27 3.48
N GLU A 319 -8.67 -12.95 3.50
CA GLU A 319 -7.67 -12.03 2.97
C GLU A 319 -6.50 -11.93 3.97
N VAL A 320 -5.28 -11.96 3.47
CA VAL A 320 -4.11 -12.27 4.28
C VAL A 320 -3.62 -11.09 5.13
N VAL A 321 -3.75 -9.87 4.62
CA VAL A 321 -3.27 -8.66 5.30
C VAL A 321 -4.19 -8.30 6.46
N SER A 322 -5.48 -8.15 6.19
CA SER A 322 -6.48 -7.81 7.22
C SER A 322 -6.87 -9.00 8.11
N GLY A 323 -6.62 -10.23 7.66
CA GLY A 323 -7.10 -11.45 8.33
C GLY A 323 -8.62 -11.62 8.32
N VAL A 324 -9.32 -10.85 7.48
CA VAL A 324 -10.78 -10.81 7.42
C VAL A 324 -11.28 -11.63 6.21
N PRO A 325 -12.39 -12.38 6.35
CA PRO A 325 -12.99 -13.07 5.21
C PRO A 325 -13.37 -12.12 4.08
N ARG A 326 -13.06 -12.52 2.84
CA ARG A 326 -13.37 -11.70 1.64
C ARG A 326 -14.85 -11.37 1.54
N SER A 327 -15.72 -12.30 1.96
CA SER A 327 -17.17 -12.08 2.02
C SER A 327 -17.59 -10.95 2.97
N LEU A 328 -16.85 -10.75 4.07
CA LEU A 328 -17.06 -9.64 4.98
C LEU A 328 -16.48 -8.33 4.42
N LEU A 329 -15.30 -8.36 3.80
CA LEU A 329 -14.71 -7.20 3.12
C LEU A 329 -15.58 -6.71 1.95
N ASP A 330 -16.31 -7.60 1.27
CA ASP A 330 -17.28 -7.24 0.23
C ASP A 330 -18.44 -6.38 0.79
N ILE A 331 -18.78 -6.52 2.07
CA ILE A 331 -19.77 -5.66 2.74
C ILE A 331 -19.15 -4.29 3.00
N PHE A 332 -17.92 -4.25 3.55
CA PHE A 332 -17.20 -3.00 3.78
C PHE A 332 -16.96 -2.20 2.50
N ALA A 333 -16.66 -2.87 1.40
CA ALA A 333 -16.49 -2.20 0.11
C ALA A 333 -17.74 -1.44 -0.35
N GLY A 334 -18.93 -1.87 0.08
CA GLY A 334 -20.18 -1.21 -0.22
C GLY A 334 -20.65 -0.14 0.78
N LEU A 335 -19.95 0.05 1.87
CA LEU A 335 -20.42 0.82 3.03
C LEU A 335 -20.79 2.29 2.73
N VAL A 336 -20.05 2.93 1.80
CA VAL A 336 -20.29 4.33 1.43
C VAL A 336 -21.30 4.48 0.31
N ASP A 337 -21.37 3.50 -0.61
CA ASP A 337 -22.17 3.61 -1.84
C ASP A 337 -23.61 3.05 -1.68
N ASN A 338 -23.80 2.16 -0.73
CA ASN A 338 -25.08 1.50 -0.50
C ASN A 338 -25.91 2.26 0.55
N ASP A 339 -27.22 2.01 0.49
CA ASP A 339 -28.12 2.45 1.54
C ASP A 339 -27.69 1.90 2.91
N PRO A 340 -27.71 2.74 3.98
CA PRO A 340 -27.27 2.33 5.31
C PRO A 340 -28.05 1.15 5.90
N GLU A 341 -29.38 1.11 5.74
CA GLU A 341 -30.22 0.00 6.26
C GLU A 341 -29.92 -1.29 5.53
N TYR A 342 -29.73 -1.22 4.21
CA TYR A 342 -29.29 -2.36 3.41
C TYR A 342 -27.91 -2.85 3.85
N THR A 343 -26.96 -1.95 4.08
CA THR A 343 -25.61 -2.30 4.52
C THR A 343 -25.62 -2.94 5.91
N GLU A 344 -26.38 -2.38 6.85
CA GLU A 344 -26.54 -2.98 8.18
C GLU A 344 -27.18 -4.37 8.10
N SER A 345 -28.20 -4.54 7.27
CA SER A 345 -28.84 -5.84 7.08
C SER A 345 -27.87 -6.90 6.54
N ARG A 346 -26.95 -6.52 5.66
CA ARG A 346 -25.89 -7.41 5.17
C ARG A 346 -24.92 -7.84 6.26
N PHE A 347 -24.51 -6.93 7.14
CA PHE A 347 -23.68 -7.29 8.30
C PHE A 347 -24.41 -8.29 9.22
N TRP A 348 -25.71 -8.09 9.47
CA TRP A 348 -26.50 -9.02 10.27
C TRP A 348 -26.69 -10.38 9.60
N ALA A 349 -26.86 -10.41 8.29
CA ALA A 349 -27.05 -11.62 7.50
C ALA A 349 -25.75 -12.36 7.17
N TRP A 350 -24.58 -11.78 7.47
CA TRP A 350 -23.30 -12.43 7.20
C TRP A 350 -23.17 -13.73 8.01
N PRO A 351 -22.97 -14.90 7.34
CA PRO A 351 -23.05 -16.21 8.01
C PRO A 351 -21.79 -16.56 8.82
N GLY A 352 -20.71 -15.77 8.72
CA GLY A 352 -19.40 -16.16 9.22
C GLY A 352 -18.56 -16.93 8.20
N ASP A 353 -17.39 -17.37 8.63
CA ASP A 353 -16.50 -18.24 7.85
C ASP A 353 -15.85 -19.26 8.80
N ILE A 354 -15.16 -20.26 8.23
CA ILE A 354 -14.46 -21.30 9.00
C ILE A 354 -13.05 -20.78 9.33
N GLY A 355 -12.69 -20.79 10.61
CA GLY A 355 -11.37 -20.38 11.08
C GLY A 355 -11.10 -20.81 12.52
N GLU A 356 -9.92 -20.48 13.01
CA GLU A 356 -9.58 -20.67 14.43
C GLU A 356 -10.41 -19.74 15.32
N SER A 357 -10.59 -20.12 16.57
CA SER A 357 -11.46 -19.41 17.52
C SER A 357 -11.13 -17.92 17.66
N LEU A 358 -9.85 -17.55 17.64
CA LEU A 358 -9.43 -16.14 17.73
C LEU A 358 -9.78 -15.35 16.46
N HIS A 359 -9.62 -15.97 15.29
CA HIS A 359 -10.05 -15.33 14.03
C HIS A 359 -11.56 -15.14 13.99
N VAL A 360 -12.34 -16.11 14.49
CA VAL A 360 -13.81 -15.97 14.56
C VAL A 360 -14.21 -14.80 15.47
N HIS A 361 -13.55 -14.65 16.63
CA HIS A 361 -13.78 -13.49 17.51
C HIS A 361 -13.35 -12.16 16.83
N LEU A 362 -12.24 -12.17 16.11
CA LEU A 362 -11.81 -10.99 15.34
C LEU A 362 -12.85 -10.61 14.29
N TRP A 363 -13.33 -11.57 13.48
CA TRP A 363 -14.34 -11.31 12.45
C TRP A 363 -15.65 -10.81 13.02
N GLU A 364 -16.07 -11.37 14.16
CA GLU A 364 -17.27 -10.89 14.87
C GLU A 364 -17.07 -9.45 15.35
N SER A 365 -15.89 -9.11 15.87
CA SER A 365 -15.57 -7.74 16.29
C SER A 365 -15.60 -6.76 15.09
N TRP A 366 -15.09 -7.16 13.93
CA TRP A 366 -15.15 -6.35 12.71
C TRP A 366 -16.58 -6.15 12.23
N ARG A 367 -17.38 -7.21 12.23
CA ARG A 367 -18.80 -7.16 11.84
C ARG A 367 -19.59 -6.21 12.71
N LEU A 368 -19.43 -6.30 14.03
CA LEU A 368 -20.11 -5.43 14.99
C LEU A 368 -19.63 -3.97 14.90
N ALA A 369 -18.34 -3.77 14.72
CA ALA A 369 -17.76 -2.44 14.48
C ALA A 369 -18.31 -1.79 13.19
N GLY A 370 -18.47 -2.58 12.12
CA GLY A 370 -19.10 -2.13 10.88
C GLY A 370 -20.55 -1.67 11.07
N ILE A 371 -21.32 -2.37 11.90
CA ILE A 371 -22.68 -1.94 12.26
C ILE A 371 -22.65 -0.61 13.03
N LEU A 372 -21.76 -0.46 14.01
CA LEU A 372 -21.61 0.82 14.74
C LEU A 372 -21.22 1.97 13.81
N GLU A 373 -20.34 1.71 12.86
CA GLU A 373 -19.93 2.74 11.89
C GLU A 373 -21.09 3.17 11.00
N VAL A 374 -21.90 2.24 10.47
CA VAL A 374 -23.11 2.58 9.69
C VAL A 374 -24.02 3.49 10.50
N ARG A 375 -24.31 3.13 11.73
CA ARG A 375 -25.17 3.92 12.63
C ARG A 375 -24.57 5.29 12.97
N ARG A 376 -23.27 5.36 13.26
CA ARG A 376 -22.59 6.62 13.50
C ARG A 376 -22.65 7.55 12.29
N ARG A 377 -22.46 7.04 11.08
CA ARG A 377 -22.61 7.81 9.83
C ARG A 377 -24.02 8.36 9.69
N GLN A 378 -25.04 7.56 9.94
CA GLN A 378 -26.43 8.03 9.94
C GLN A 378 -26.67 9.13 10.97
N ARG A 379 -26.16 8.98 12.21
CA ARG A 379 -26.25 10.05 13.24
C ARG A 379 -25.58 11.34 12.78
N MET A 380 -24.39 11.26 12.19
CA MET A 380 -23.66 12.41 11.67
C MET A 380 -24.40 13.11 10.52
N GLU A 381 -24.97 12.35 9.58
CA GLU A 381 -25.77 12.91 8.50
C GLU A 381 -27.05 13.60 8.99
N ARG A 382 -27.76 13.02 9.96
CA ARG A 382 -28.92 13.64 10.60
C ARG A 382 -28.52 14.96 11.29
N LYS A 383 -27.43 14.93 12.07
CA LYS A 383 -26.88 16.15 12.69
C LYS A 383 -26.56 17.22 11.66
N ALA A 384 -25.94 16.86 10.53
CA ALA A 384 -25.65 17.81 9.45
C ALA A 384 -26.91 18.41 8.81
N ARG A 385 -28.04 17.66 8.80
CA ARG A 385 -29.36 18.13 8.35
C ARG A 385 -30.15 18.91 9.42
N GLY A 386 -29.57 19.10 10.62
CA GLY A 386 -30.21 19.79 11.72
C GLY A 386 -31.32 18.98 12.43
N ILE A 387 -31.36 17.66 12.22
CA ILE A 387 -32.29 16.77 12.89
C ILE A 387 -31.69 16.41 14.25
N ILE A 388 -32.33 16.86 15.31
CA ILE A 388 -31.95 16.52 16.68
C ILE A 388 -32.66 15.21 17.05
N ASP A 389 -31.91 14.11 17.03
CA ASP A 389 -32.42 12.83 17.50
C ASP A 389 -32.43 12.79 19.03
N LEU A 390 -33.64 12.69 19.58
CA LEU A 390 -33.85 12.44 21.01
C LEU A 390 -33.75 10.95 21.37
N TYR A 391 -33.78 10.08 20.35
CA TYR A 391 -33.77 8.62 20.53
C TYR A 391 -32.90 7.94 19.44
N ASP A 392 -32.24 6.87 19.85
CA ASP A 392 -31.54 5.97 18.93
C ASP A 392 -32.58 5.20 18.11
N GLU A 393 -32.91 5.70 16.91
CA GLU A 393 -33.81 5.00 15.97
C GLU A 393 -33.09 3.84 15.34
N THR A 394 -32.82 2.79 16.14
CA THR A 394 -32.40 1.51 15.57
C THR A 394 -33.55 0.95 14.76
N PRO A 395 -33.30 0.34 13.59
CA PRO A 395 -34.35 -0.37 12.85
C PRO A 395 -35.06 -1.34 13.79
N LYS A 396 -36.40 -1.32 13.81
CA LYS A 396 -37.22 -2.07 14.77
C LYS A 396 -36.91 -3.58 14.87
N ASN A 397 -36.23 -4.12 13.86
CA ASN A 397 -35.91 -5.53 13.74
C ASN A 397 -34.47 -5.89 14.18
N PHE A 398 -33.66 -4.93 14.58
CA PHE A 398 -32.25 -5.14 14.96
C PHE A 398 -31.98 -4.75 16.42
N PRO A 399 -30.99 -5.36 17.08
CA PRO A 399 -30.57 -4.98 18.43
C PRO A 399 -30.13 -3.51 18.50
N GLY A 400 -30.43 -2.83 19.59
CA GLY A 400 -29.99 -1.43 19.83
C GLY A 400 -28.46 -1.29 19.85
N THR A 401 -27.98 -0.04 19.65
CA THR A 401 -26.55 0.30 19.62
C THR A 401 -25.82 -0.15 20.87
N GLU A 402 -26.46 -0.02 22.03
CA GLU A 402 -25.90 -0.48 23.31
C GLU A 402 -25.64 -2.02 23.32
N VAL A 403 -26.55 -2.81 22.77
CA VAL A 403 -26.37 -4.28 22.66
C VAL A 403 -25.24 -4.63 21.69
N VAL A 404 -25.15 -3.91 20.56
CA VAL A 404 -24.06 -4.11 19.59
C VAL A 404 -22.72 -3.78 20.23
N LEU A 405 -22.60 -2.64 20.93
CA LEU A 405 -21.39 -2.25 21.63
C LEU A 405 -21.02 -3.24 22.72
N CYS A 406 -22.00 -3.71 23.52
CA CYS A 406 -21.77 -4.74 24.54
C CYS A 406 -21.12 -5.99 23.96
N ARG A 407 -21.64 -6.49 22.84
CA ARG A 407 -21.08 -7.65 22.13
C ARG A 407 -19.67 -7.38 21.58
N LEU A 408 -19.47 -6.20 21.02
CA LEU A 408 -18.16 -5.80 20.51
C LEU A 408 -17.10 -5.76 21.63
N ILE A 409 -17.42 -5.12 22.75
CA ILE A 409 -16.53 -5.06 23.92
C ILE A 409 -16.23 -6.48 24.46
N ALA A 410 -17.24 -7.37 24.49
CA ALA A 410 -17.04 -8.75 24.89
C ALA A 410 -16.12 -9.53 23.93
N ALA A 411 -16.23 -9.29 22.62
CA ALA A 411 -15.35 -9.91 21.64
C ALA A 411 -13.90 -9.39 21.76
N ILE A 412 -13.72 -8.09 21.96
CA ILE A 412 -12.40 -7.46 22.19
C ILE A 412 -11.78 -8.01 23.48
N ASP A 413 -12.53 -8.07 24.58
CA ASP A 413 -12.06 -8.62 25.87
C ASP A 413 -11.64 -10.10 25.75
N ALA A 414 -12.41 -10.90 25.00
CA ALA A 414 -12.06 -12.29 24.74
C ALA A 414 -10.75 -12.42 23.94
N LEU A 415 -10.56 -11.56 22.92
CA LEU A 415 -9.33 -11.54 22.13
C LEU A 415 -8.11 -11.14 22.95
N LEU A 416 -8.21 -10.10 23.80
CA LEU A 416 -7.12 -9.69 24.68
C LEU A 416 -6.69 -10.80 25.62
N LYS A 417 -7.65 -11.41 26.33
CA LYS A 417 -7.39 -12.50 27.28
C LYS A 417 -6.78 -13.72 26.61
N ALA A 418 -7.28 -14.06 25.41
CA ALA A 418 -6.74 -15.19 24.68
C ALA A 418 -5.35 -14.90 24.12
N TYR A 419 -5.04 -13.65 23.74
CA TYR A 419 -3.72 -13.25 23.24
C TYR A 419 -2.65 -13.23 24.34
N GLU A 420 -3.01 -13.08 25.61
CA GLU A 420 -2.09 -13.22 26.75
C GLU A 420 -1.51 -14.64 26.88
N GLU A 421 -2.19 -15.65 26.34
CA GLU A 421 -1.69 -17.02 26.34
C GLU A 421 -0.51 -17.18 25.39
N PRO A 422 0.67 -17.68 25.85
CA PRO A 422 1.88 -17.78 25.00
C PRO A 422 1.68 -18.59 23.72
N ARG A 423 0.80 -19.59 23.74
CA ARG A 423 0.47 -20.43 22.57
C ARG A 423 -0.24 -19.66 21.45
N ASN A 424 -0.83 -18.51 21.75
CA ASN A 424 -1.62 -17.71 20.81
C ASN A 424 -0.87 -16.48 20.29
N GLN A 425 0.29 -16.13 20.85
CA GLN A 425 1.05 -14.93 20.48
C GLN A 425 1.62 -14.97 19.06
N HIS A 426 1.73 -16.16 18.46
CA HIS A 426 2.11 -16.29 17.06
C HIS A 426 0.99 -15.90 16.09
N LEU A 427 -0.26 -15.85 16.56
CA LEU A 427 -1.40 -15.40 15.77
C LEU A 427 -1.43 -13.87 15.78
N LEU A 428 -1.30 -13.27 14.61
CA LEU A 428 -1.18 -11.81 14.48
C LEU A 428 -2.53 -11.08 14.60
N VAL A 429 -3.53 -11.70 15.22
CA VAL A 429 -4.90 -11.17 15.39
C VAL A 429 -4.95 -9.83 16.12
N HIS A 430 -3.94 -9.52 16.93
CA HIS A 430 -3.82 -8.27 17.65
C HIS A 430 -3.73 -7.07 16.67
N ASN A 431 -3.07 -7.24 15.52
CA ASN A 431 -2.95 -6.20 14.51
C ASN A 431 -4.32 -5.81 13.89
N GLY A 432 -5.26 -6.76 13.83
CA GLY A 432 -6.60 -6.51 13.31
C GLY A 432 -7.56 -5.83 14.29
N LEU A 433 -7.12 -5.46 15.50
CA LEU A 433 -7.98 -4.84 16.51
C LEU A 433 -8.19 -3.34 16.31
N THR A 434 -7.42 -2.66 15.48
CA THR A 434 -7.47 -1.20 15.29
C THR A 434 -8.85 -0.71 14.85
N TYR A 435 -9.45 -1.34 13.84
CA TYR A 435 -10.80 -1.01 13.37
C TYR A 435 -11.89 -1.22 14.45
N PRO A 436 -12.01 -2.39 15.09
CA PRO A 436 -12.95 -2.60 16.19
C PRO A 436 -12.78 -1.62 17.36
N VAL A 437 -11.55 -1.35 17.75
CA VAL A 437 -11.21 -0.49 18.90
C VAL A 437 -11.62 0.96 18.67
N ILE A 438 -11.33 1.51 17.49
CA ILE A 438 -11.74 2.87 17.14
C ILE A 438 -13.26 2.98 17.16
N ASN A 439 -13.96 2.08 16.49
CA ASN A 439 -15.42 2.17 16.41
C ASN A 439 -16.09 1.99 17.78
N ALA A 440 -15.54 1.13 18.66
CA ALA A 440 -16.00 1.06 20.04
C ALA A 440 -15.68 2.35 20.82
N GLY A 441 -14.47 2.91 20.67
CA GLY A 441 -14.01 4.11 21.36
C GLY A 441 -14.81 5.36 21.02
N LEU A 442 -15.42 5.42 19.83
CA LEU A 442 -16.27 6.55 19.39
C LEU A 442 -17.68 6.53 20.00
N GLU A 443 -18.12 5.44 20.63
CA GLU A 443 -19.42 5.36 21.34
C GLU A 443 -19.29 5.88 22.79
N VAL A 444 -18.73 7.08 22.95
CA VAL A 444 -18.37 7.68 24.24
C VAL A 444 -19.54 7.79 25.24
N PRO A 445 -20.77 8.21 24.84
CA PRO A 445 -21.88 8.28 25.78
C PRO A 445 -22.19 6.93 26.43
N LEU A 446 -22.17 5.84 25.66
CA LEU A 446 -22.43 4.50 26.15
C LEU A 446 -21.27 3.99 27.04
N LEU A 447 -20.02 4.25 26.65
CA LEU A 447 -18.85 3.90 27.45
C LEU A 447 -18.84 4.63 28.80
N LYS A 448 -19.36 5.86 28.88
CA LYS A 448 -19.53 6.61 30.15
C LYS A 448 -20.60 5.99 31.06
N LEU A 449 -21.63 5.39 30.46
CA LEU A 449 -22.70 4.69 31.21
C LEU A 449 -22.25 3.34 31.78
N HIS A 450 -21.25 2.69 31.11
CA HIS A 450 -20.78 1.35 31.47
C HIS A 450 -19.31 1.32 31.89
N PRO A 451 -18.97 1.54 33.19
CA PRO A 451 -17.58 1.59 33.64
C PRO A 451 -16.75 0.32 33.38
N THR A 452 -17.40 -0.83 33.28
CA THR A 452 -16.73 -2.11 32.95
C THR A 452 -16.24 -2.12 31.50
N TRP A 453 -17.04 -1.60 30.56
CA TRP A 453 -16.66 -1.51 29.14
C TRP A 453 -15.53 -0.51 28.96
N LYS A 454 -15.61 0.63 29.68
CA LYS A 454 -14.51 1.61 29.70
C LYS A 454 -13.20 0.96 30.17
N ARG A 455 -13.24 0.11 31.20
CA ARG A 455 -12.06 -0.59 31.69
C ARG A 455 -11.47 -1.51 30.62
N THR A 456 -12.29 -2.27 29.88
CA THR A 456 -11.80 -3.07 28.75
C THR A 456 -11.08 -2.20 27.71
N MET A 457 -11.60 -1.01 27.39
CA MET A 457 -10.93 -0.08 26.48
C MET A 457 -9.59 0.45 27.03
N GLU A 458 -9.50 0.68 28.34
CA GLU A 458 -8.25 1.04 29.02
C GLU A 458 -7.24 -0.13 29.00
N ASP A 459 -7.69 -1.37 29.12
CA ASP A 459 -6.84 -2.55 29.04
C ASP A 459 -6.34 -2.78 27.61
N VAL A 460 -7.17 -2.52 26.58
CA VAL A 460 -6.71 -2.41 25.17
C VAL A 460 -5.58 -1.40 25.06
N LYS A 461 -5.77 -0.16 25.56
CA LYS A 461 -4.73 0.89 25.48
C LYS A 461 -3.43 0.44 26.16
N LYS A 462 -3.51 -0.30 27.26
CA LYS A 462 -2.35 -0.87 27.93
C LYS A 462 -1.67 -1.97 27.13
N SER A 463 -2.43 -2.84 26.46
CA SER A 463 -1.86 -3.92 25.63
C SER A 463 -1.05 -3.38 24.45
N PHE A 464 -1.40 -2.19 23.93
CA PHE A 464 -0.64 -1.50 22.91
C PHE A 464 0.45 -0.55 23.45
N ALA A 465 0.60 -0.39 24.78
CA ALA A 465 1.53 0.58 25.36
C ALA A 465 3.02 0.30 25.05
N THR A 466 3.37 -0.94 24.69
CA THR A 466 4.72 -1.34 24.29
C THR A 466 4.96 -1.12 22.79
N ASP A 467 3.92 -0.83 22.03
CA ASP A 467 4.03 -0.56 20.61
C ASP A 467 4.63 0.84 20.38
N THR A 468 5.73 0.89 19.66
CA THR A 468 6.47 2.14 19.37
C THR A 468 5.99 2.83 18.11
N VAL A 469 5.01 2.24 17.40
CA VAL A 469 4.51 2.75 16.12
C VAL A 469 3.64 3.97 16.33
N GLU A 470 3.93 5.05 15.63
CA GLU A 470 3.20 6.32 15.73
C GLU A 470 1.71 6.16 15.37
N LEU A 471 1.39 5.24 14.46
CA LEU A 471 0.01 4.88 14.09
C LEU A 471 -0.85 4.60 15.34
N ILE A 472 -0.37 3.74 16.24
CA ILE A 472 -1.10 3.31 17.44
C ILE A 472 -1.27 4.48 18.43
N LYS A 473 -0.23 5.27 18.61
CA LYS A 473 -0.27 6.45 19.46
C LYS A 473 -1.30 7.46 18.97
N VAL A 474 -1.26 7.78 17.68
CA VAL A 474 -2.21 8.71 17.04
C VAL A 474 -3.64 8.17 17.10
N MET A 475 -3.83 6.86 16.95
CA MET A 475 -5.14 6.22 17.13
C MET A 475 -5.74 6.55 18.51
N PHE A 476 -4.97 6.36 19.58
CA PHE A 476 -5.46 6.66 20.93
C PHE A 476 -5.60 8.16 21.18
N GLU A 477 -4.78 9.03 20.61
CA GLU A 477 -4.97 10.48 20.67
C GLU A 477 -6.30 10.93 20.04
N LEU A 478 -6.72 10.29 18.94
CA LEU A 478 -8.01 10.57 18.31
C LEU A 478 -9.18 10.04 19.15
N ILE A 479 -9.01 8.88 19.80
CA ILE A 479 -10.02 8.35 20.75
C ILE A 479 -10.11 9.27 21.99
N ASP A 480 -8.99 9.74 22.53
CA ASP A 480 -8.97 10.65 23.65
C ASP A 480 -9.67 12.00 23.28
N ALA A 481 -9.46 12.52 22.06
CA ALA A 481 -10.17 13.69 21.56
C ALA A 481 -11.69 13.48 21.45
N ALA A 482 -12.12 12.29 21.01
CA ALA A 482 -13.54 11.91 21.01
C ALA A 482 -14.10 11.85 22.44
N TRP A 483 -13.30 11.36 23.38
CA TRP A 483 -13.66 11.29 24.80
C TRP A 483 -13.85 12.68 25.43
N GLU A 484 -13.01 13.63 25.04
CA GLU A 484 -13.13 15.06 25.44
C GLU A 484 -14.37 15.71 24.84
N ASP A 485 -14.67 15.48 23.55
CA ASP A 485 -15.91 15.94 22.89
C ASP A 485 -17.14 15.35 23.58
N GLY A 486 -17.12 14.10 23.95
CA GLY A 486 -18.13 13.42 24.75
C GLY A 486 -19.43 13.08 24.03
N THR A 487 -19.55 13.33 22.72
CA THR A 487 -20.75 13.03 21.91
C THR A 487 -20.58 11.75 21.08
N SER A 488 -21.70 11.16 20.63
CA SER A 488 -21.68 10.04 19.67
C SER A 488 -21.55 10.49 18.20
N THR A 489 -21.36 11.80 17.99
CA THR A 489 -21.26 12.43 16.67
C THR A 489 -19.95 13.20 16.51
N PHE A 490 -18.91 12.79 17.22
CA PHE A 490 -17.56 13.32 17.02
C PHE A 490 -17.06 13.03 15.60
N ASP A 491 -16.59 14.07 14.90
CA ASP A 491 -16.11 13.96 13.53
C ASP A 491 -14.61 13.67 13.51
N ILE A 492 -14.27 12.40 13.69
CA ILE A 492 -12.88 11.91 13.68
C ILE A 492 -12.20 12.17 12.33
N GLU A 493 -12.95 12.12 11.22
CA GLU A 493 -12.45 12.37 9.88
C GLU A 493 -11.98 13.81 9.72
N LYS A 494 -12.77 14.75 10.23
CA LYS A 494 -12.44 16.17 10.22
C LYS A 494 -11.20 16.45 11.06
N VAL A 495 -11.14 15.93 12.28
CA VAL A 495 -10.01 16.14 13.20
C VAL A 495 -8.72 15.57 12.61
N ALA A 496 -8.75 14.38 12.01
CA ALA A 496 -7.59 13.78 11.37
C ALA A 496 -7.11 14.64 10.17
N ARG A 497 -8.03 15.09 9.31
CA ARG A 497 -7.68 15.98 8.16
C ARG A 497 -7.07 17.31 8.61
N GLU A 498 -7.60 17.91 9.68
CA GLU A 498 -7.06 19.16 10.24
C GLU A 498 -5.65 19.00 10.80
N ARG A 499 -5.31 17.78 11.27
CA ARG A 499 -3.97 17.41 11.75
C ARG A 499 -3.05 16.90 10.65
N ASN A 500 -3.51 16.77 9.38
CA ASN A 500 -2.82 16.14 8.24
C ASN A 500 -2.41 14.69 8.54
N ILE A 501 -3.32 13.94 9.14
CA ILE A 501 -3.18 12.53 9.49
C ILE A 501 -4.00 11.70 8.50
N GLU A 502 -3.42 10.62 7.98
CA GLU A 502 -4.15 9.51 7.38
C GLU A 502 -3.87 8.25 8.21
N LEU A 503 -4.83 7.85 9.00
CA LEU A 503 -4.74 6.71 9.89
C LEU A 503 -5.34 5.47 9.22
N ALA A 504 -4.51 4.47 8.93
CA ALA A 504 -4.98 3.15 8.50
C ALA A 504 -5.45 2.36 9.73
N ILE A 505 -6.59 1.69 9.61
CA ILE A 505 -7.24 0.97 10.71
C ILE A 505 -7.64 -0.47 10.33
N PHE A 506 -6.91 -1.08 9.35
CA PHE A 506 -7.12 -2.46 8.88
C PHE A 506 -6.00 -3.40 9.31
#